data_b09538414c85d22c2b26ac01da86d783
#
_entry.id   b09538414c85d22c2b26ac01da86d783
#
_cell.length_a   1.000
_cell.length_b   1.000
_cell.length_c   1.000
_cell.angle_alpha   90.00
_cell.angle_beta   90.00
_cell.angle_gamma   90.00
#
_symmetry.space_group_name_H-M   'P 1'
#
loop_
_entity.id
_entity.type
_entity.pdbx_description
1 polymer ?
#
loop_
_entity_poly.entity_id
_entity_poly.type
_entity_poly.pdbx_seq_one_letter_code
_entity_poly.pdbx_strand_id
1 'polypeptide(L)'
;MTRKYRLVAGSREGRSLSEPQFSAFVSAPWPVEIRLAKDRKTLHVAFDDGRTFSLAAELLRVTSPSAEVQGHSEAERKTVGGKRNVSILSVDPVGNYAVRLGFDDMHSTGIYSWAFLRDLGENAESRFRDYLDDLQAKGLDRDKPGMR
;
A
#
# COMPACT_ATOMS: atom_id res chain seq x y z
N MET A 1 -19.92 14.91 6.59
CA MET A 1 -18.89 15.47 6.21
C MET A 1 -17.83 14.58 5.84
N THR A 2 -17.26 14.71 4.82
CA THR A 2 -16.25 13.90 4.33
C THR A 2 -14.92 14.38 4.70
N ARG A 3 -14.07 13.56 5.24
CA ARG A 3 -12.78 14.01 5.58
C ARG A 3 -11.89 13.78 4.43
N LYS A 4 -11.11 14.66 4.02
CA LYS A 4 -10.24 14.48 2.95
C LYS A 4 -8.86 14.31 3.37
N TYR A 5 -8.12 13.46 2.77
CA TYR A 5 -6.71 13.30 3.06
C TYR A 5 -5.96 14.14 2.06
N ARG A 6 -4.73 14.44 2.33
CA ARG A 6 -3.94 15.20 1.44
C ARG A 6 -3.04 14.26 0.67
N LEU A 7 -3.08 14.29 -0.61
CA LEU A 7 -2.26 13.46 -1.43
C LEU A 7 -1.09 14.30 -1.89
N VAL A 8 0.09 13.99 -1.50
CA VAL A 8 1.24 14.77 -1.80
C VAL A 8 2.26 13.95 -2.56
N ALA A 9 2.76 14.49 -3.62
CA ALA A 9 3.79 13.81 -4.38
C ALA A 9 5.08 14.48 -4.12
N GLY A 10 6.09 13.84 -4.01
CA GLY A 10 7.36 14.50 -3.88
C GLY A 10 7.87 14.52 -2.50
N SER A 11 8.88 15.24 -2.27
CA SER A 11 9.53 15.18 -1.03
C SER A 11 9.11 16.10 0.01
N ARG A 12 8.26 16.98 -0.11
CA ARG A 12 8.02 17.98 0.79
C ARG A 12 7.36 17.43 1.93
N GLU A 13 7.62 17.72 3.01
CA GLU A 13 7.07 17.28 4.09
C GLU A 13 5.88 17.99 4.47
N GLY A 14 4.88 17.55 4.72
CA GLY A 14 3.80 18.28 5.04
C GLY A 14 3.60 18.46 6.39
N ARG A 15 2.98 19.38 6.85
CA ARG A 15 2.83 19.66 8.08
C ARG A 15 1.56 19.17 8.49
N SER A 16 1.40 18.54 9.38
CA SER A 16 0.27 18.10 9.75
C SER A 16 -0.60 18.95 10.43
N LEU A 17 -1.77 18.96 10.30
CA LEU A 17 -2.57 19.80 10.86
C LEU A 17 -3.36 19.13 11.76
N SER A 18 -3.26 19.12 12.81
CA SER A 18 -3.94 18.58 13.69
C SER A 18 -5.20 19.03 14.01
N GLU A 19 -6.13 18.50 13.87
CA GLU A 19 -7.31 18.96 14.18
C GLU A 19 -7.95 18.22 15.23
N PRO A 20 -8.49 18.55 16.05
CA PRO A 20 -9.04 18.04 17.12
C PRO A 20 -10.12 17.21 16.78
N GLN A 21 -10.16 16.10 16.77
CA GLN A 21 -11.17 15.43 16.37
C GLN A 21 -11.69 14.72 17.41
N PHE A 22 -12.68 14.40 17.77
CA PHE A 22 -13.09 13.86 18.79
C PHE A 22 -14.12 13.01 18.46
N SER A 23 -14.17 12.07 18.03
CA SER A 23 -15.08 11.48 17.60
C SER A 23 -15.33 10.47 18.56
N ALA A 24 -16.21 10.48 19.21
CA ALA A 24 -16.47 9.62 20.16
C ALA A 24 -16.62 8.28 19.61
N PHE A 25 -16.96 8.12 18.51
CA PHE A 25 -17.09 6.92 17.98
C PHE A 25 -15.97 6.42 17.42
N VAL A 26 -15.64 5.32 17.53
CA VAL A 26 -14.57 4.91 17.04
C VAL A 26 -14.56 4.63 15.73
N SER A 27 -14.04 5.12 14.95
CA SER A 27 -13.99 4.85 13.66
C SER A 27 -12.69 4.43 13.30
N ALA A 28 -12.51 3.77 12.24
CA ALA A 28 -11.21 3.42 11.74
C ALA A 28 -10.43 4.66 11.50
N PRO A 29 -9.14 4.64 11.66
CA PRO A 29 -8.33 5.81 11.39
C PRO A 29 -8.38 6.19 9.94
N TRP A 30 -8.33 7.47 9.66
CA TRP A 30 -8.31 7.99 8.32
C TRP A 30 -6.95 8.55 8.00
N PRO A 31 -6.52 8.46 6.77
CA PRO A 31 -5.28 9.07 6.39
C PRO A 31 -5.45 10.58 6.32
N VAL A 32 -4.48 11.29 6.79
CA VAL A 32 -4.48 12.74 6.65
C VAL A 32 -3.45 13.16 5.63
N GLU A 33 -2.56 12.26 5.25
CA GLU A 33 -1.62 12.60 4.21
C GLU A 33 -1.12 11.32 3.56
N ILE A 34 -1.05 11.28 2.24
CA ILE A 34 -0.48 10.18 1.51
C ILE A 34 0.55 10.80 0.58
N ARG A 35 1.82 10.42 0.74
CA ARG A 35 2.88 11.06 -0.01
C ARG A 35 3.77 10.01 -0.67
N LEU A 36 4.01 10.14 -1.94
CA LEU A 36 4.86 9.24 -2.68
C LEU A 36 6.28 9.78 -2.61
N ALA A 37 7.24 8.96 -2.22
CA ALA A 37 8.62 9.40 -2.14
C ALA A 37 9.15 9.69 -3.52
N LYS A 38 10.21 10.52 -3.61
CA LYS A 38 10.75 10.90 -4.87
C LYS A 38 11.23 9.75 -5.67
N ASP A 39 11.77 8.72 -5.07
CA ASP A 39 12.24 7.59 -5.81
C ASP A 39 11.10 6.65 -6.20
N ARG A 40 9.88 6.96 -5.78
CA ARG A 40 8.70 6.22 -6.14
C ARG A 40 8.71 4.79 -5.61
N LYS A 41 9.55 4.50 -4.63
CA LYS A 41 9.59 3.18 -4.07
C LYS A 41 9.01 3.09 -2.67
N THR A 42 8.49 4.16 -2.17
CA THR A 42 7.90 4.18 -0.83
C THR A 42 6.69 5.08 -0.80
N LEU A 43 5.64 4.61 -0.19
CA LEU A 43 4.43 5.41 -0.02
C LEU A 43 4.32 5.69 1.47
N HIS A 44 4.31 6.97 1.83
CA HIS A 44 4.21 7.36 3.22
C HIS A 44 2.75 7.70 3.51
N VAL A 45 2.21 7.14 4.56
CA VAL A 45 0.81 7.37 4.91
C VAL A 45 0.75 7.80 6.36
N ALA A 46 0.16 8.94 6.62
CA ALA A 46 -0.02 9.44 7.97
C ALA A 46 -1.50 9.38 8.29
N PHE A 47 -1.84 8.85 9.44
CA PHE A 47 -3.24 8.71 9.82
C PHE A 47 -3.60 9.70 10.91
N ASP A 48 -4.88 9.90 11.10
CA ASP A 48 -5.35 10.93 12.00
C ASP A 48 -5.15 10.58 13.48
N ASP A 49 -4.73 9.38 13.78
CA ASP A 49 -4.43 9.04 15.16
C ASP A 49 -2.95 9.24 15.45
N GLY A 50 -2.24 9.86 14.55
CA GLY A 50 -0.83 10.17 14.76
C GLY A 50 0.13 9.12 14.28
N ARG A 51 -0.33 7.96 13.83
CA ARG A 51 0.56 6.94 13.36
C ARG A 51 0.94 7.18 11.91
N THR A 52 2.18 6.92 11.58
CA THR A 52 2.62 7.08 10.20
C THR A 52 3.33 5.82 9.78
N PHE A 53 3.24 5.51 8.53
CA PHE A 53 3.85 4.30 8.01
C PHE A 53 4.55 4.59 6.70
N SER A 54 5.62 3.88 6.42
CA SER A 54 6.31 3.99 5.15
C SER A 54 6.20 2.62 4.51
N LEU A 55 5.45 2.52 3.45
CA LEU A 55 5.17 1.25 2.84
C LEU A 55 5.97 1.09 1.57
N ALA A 56 6.72 0.02 1.47
CA ALA A 56 7.56 -0.20 0.29
C ALA A 56 6.71 -0.55 -0.91
N ALA A 57 7.10 -0.07 -2.06
CA ALA A 57 6.35 -0.37 -3.28
C ALA A 57 6.31 -1.87 -3.52
N GLU A 58 7.38 -2.57 -3.21
CA GLU A 58 7.39 -4.01 -3.41
C GLU A 58 6.30 -4.67 -2.56
N LEU A 59 6.18 -4.29 -1.30
CA LEU A 59 5.18 -4.88 -0.43
C LEU A 59 3.77 -4.55 -0.94
N LEU A 60 3.57 -3.31 -1.36
CA LEU A 60 2.26 -2.91 -1.86
C LEU A 60 1.91 -3.70 -3.13
N ARG A 61 2.92 -3.95 -3.96
CA ARG A 61 2.65 -4.64 -5.21
C ARG A 61 2.32 -6.11 -4.99
N VAL A 62 3.08 -6.78 -4.13
CA VAL A 62 2.87 -8.20 -3.95
C VAL A 62 1.67 -8.53 -3.08
N THR A 63 1.18 -7.57 -2.31
CA THR A 63 -0.03 -7.80 -1.52
C THR A 63 -1.23 -7.12 -2.14
N SER A 64 -1.11 -6.70 -3.40
CA SER A 64 -2.19 -5.96 -4.04
C SER A 64 -3.53 -6.62 -3.83
N PRO A 65 -4.56 -5.88 -3.51
CA PRO A 65 -5.88 -6.46 -3.31
C PRO A 65 -6.59 -6.77 -4.61
N SER A 66 -5.89 -6.60 -5.73
CA SER A 66 -6.50 -6.85 -7.02
C SER A 66 -6.81 -8.34 -7.17
N ALA A 67 -7.85 -8.68 -7.87
CA ALA A 67 -8.18 -10.04 -8.12
C ALA A 67 -7.09 -10.75 -8.90
N GLU A 68 -6.27 -10.00 -9.62
CA GLU A 68 -5.18 -10.60 -10.36
C GLU A 68 -4.17 -11.23 -9.43
N VAL A 69 -4.08 -10.77 -8.20
CA VAL A 69 -3.15 -11.30 -7.25
C VAL A 69 -3.86 -12.19 -6.26
N GLN A 70 -4.99 -11.73 -5.74
CA GLN A 70 -5.67 -12.46 -4.67
C GLN A 70 -6.51 -13.62 -5.16
N GLY A 71 -6.99 -13.59 -6.36
CA GLY A 71 -7.84 -14.63 -6.85
C GLY A 71 -9.16 -14.65 -6.13
N HIS A 72 -9.84 -15.76 -6.18
CA HIS A 72 -11.11 -15.85 -5.54
C HIS A 72 -11.00 -16.62 -4.24
N SER A 73 -9.88 -17.18 -3.92
CA SER A 73 -9.74 -17.91 -2.69
C SER A 73 -8.27 -17.94 -2.34
N GLU A 74 -7.98 -18.38 -1.14
CA GLU A 74 -6.60 -18.41 -0.78
C GLU A 74 -5.83 -19.32 -1.67
N ALA A 75 -6.40 -20.37 -2.17
CA ALA A 75 -5.68 -21.24 -3.03
C ALA A 75 -5.34 -20.58 -4.36
N GLU A 76 -6.08 -19.57 -4.76
CA GLU A 76 -5.83 -18.91 -6.00
C GLU A 76 -4.91 -17.71 -5.87
N ARG A 77 -4.50 -17.39 -4.67
CA ARG A 77 -3.68 -16.22 -4.50
C ARG A 77 -2.32 -16.46 -5.14
N LYS A 78 -1.83 -15.52 -5.88
CA LYS A 78 -0.59 -15.67 -6.56
C LYS A 78 0.55 -15.07 -5.84
N THR A 79 1.68 -15.75 -5.84
CA THR A 79 2.90 -15.17 -5.30
C THR A 79 3.67 -14.61 -6.48
N VAL A 80 3.99 -13.35 -6.41
CA VAL A 80 4.58 -12.65 -7.53
C VAL A 80 6.06 -12.39 -7.27
N GLY A 81 6.93 -12.88 -8.11
CA GLY A 81 8.37 -12.65 -7.94
C GLY A 81 8.86 -11.51 -8.79
N GLY A 82 10.11 -11.17 -8.66
CA GLY A 82 10.72 -10.16 -9.49
C GLY A 82 10.31 -8.75 -9.25
N LYS A 83 9.86 -8.42 -8.04
CA LYS A 83 9.32 -7.09 -7.78
C LYS A 83 10.19 -6.23 -6.88
N ARG A 84 11.44 -6.64 -6.64
CA ARG A 84 12.27 -5.86 -5.73
C ARG A 84 12.40 -4.40 -6.14
N ASN A 85 12.48 -4.11 -7.41
CA ASN A 85 12.66 -2.75 -7.85
C ASN A 85 11.43 -2.10 -8.45
N VAL A 86 10.27 -2.61 -8.14
CA VAL A 86 9.06 -2.04 -8.71
C VAL A 86 8.87 -0.62 -8.16
N SER A 87 8.34 0.27 -8.96
CA SER A 87 8.08 1.64 -8.55
C SER A 87 6.62 1.96 -8.72
N ILE A 88 6.14 2.92 -7.95
CA ILE A 88 4.76 3.36 -8.05
C ILE A 88 4.72 4.53 -9.00
N LEU A 89 3.95 4.43 -10.06
CA LEU A 89 3.87 5.50 -11.03
C LEU A 89 2.71 6.44 -10.76
N SER A 90 1.64 5.95 -10.16
CA SER A 90 0.49 6.81 -9.94
C SER A 90 -0.23 6.44 -8.67
N VAL A 91 -0.86 7.42 -8.06
CA VAL A 91 -1.66 7.25 -6.86
C VAL A 91 -2.92 8.03 -7.12
N ASP A 92 -4.01 7.35 -7.40
CA ASP A 92 -5.25 8.02 -7.76
C ASP A 92 -6.34 7.78 -6.73
N PRO A 93 -7.04 8.79 -6.32
CA PRO A 93 -8.10 8.60 -5.33
C PRO A 93 -9.26 7.81 -5.89
N VAL A 94 -9.88 7.01 -5.06
CA VAL A 94 -11.05 6.28 -5.45
C VAL A 94 -12.09 6.65 -4.42
N GLY A 95 -13.04 7.47 -4.80
CA GLY A 95 -13.98 8.01 -3.85
C GLY A 95 -13.22 8.66 -2.71
N ASN A 96 -13.70 8.51 -1.50
CA ASN A 96 -12.98 9.04 -0.37
C ASN A 96 -12.61 7.89 0.53
N TYR A 97 -12.48 6.67 -0.01
CA TYR A 97 -12.22 5.53 0.83
C TYR A 97 -10.99 4.71 0.42
N ALA A 98 -10.34 5.06 -0.66
CA ALA A 98 -9.24 4.25 -1.16
C ALA A 98 -8.37 4.99 -2.15
N VAL A 99 -7.24 4.42 -2.51
CA VAL A 99 -6.45 4.92 -3.63
C VAL A 99 -6.14 3.74 -4.52
N ARG A 100 -6.01 4.02 -5.82
CA ARG A 100 -5.61 3.00 -6.76
C ARG A 100 -4.15 3.26 -7.03
N LEU A 101 -3.31 2.25 -6.99
CA LEU A 101 -1.90 2.44 -7.25
C LEU A 101 -1.56 1.82 -8.60
N GLY A 102 -0.79 2.56 -9.39
CA GLY A 102 -0.29 2.05 -10.65
C GLY A 102 1.20 1.83 -10.52
N PHE A 103 1.68 0.69 -10.95
CA PHE A 103 3.08 0.35 -10.80
C PHE A 103 3.77 0.28 -12.16
N ASP A 104 5.08 0.35 -12.16
CA ASP A 104 5.82 0.42 -13.42
C ASP A 104 5.86 -0.93 -14.14
N ASP A 105 5.30 -1.97 -13.56
CA ASP A 105 5.17 -3.22 -14.26
C ASP A 105 3.79 -3.35 -14.88
N MET A 106 3.09 -2.25 -15.01
CA MET A 106 1.79 -2.15 -15.66
C MET A 106 0.64 -2.68 -14.81
N HIS A 107 0.88 -3.08 -13.59
CA HIS A 107 -0.21 -3.50 -12.72
C HIS A 107 -0.86 -2.25 -12.16
N SER A 108 -2.11 -2.02 -12.41
CA SER A 108 -2.77 -0.83 -11.94
C SER A 108 -4.19 -1.07 -11.50
N THR A 109 -4.52 -2.30 -11.12
CA THR A 109 -5.88 -2.59 -10.74
C THR A 109 -6.10 -2.72 -9.25
N GLY A 110 -5.07 -2.53 -8.44
CA GLY A 110 -5.24 -2.66 -7.00
C GLY A 110 -5.84 -1.42 -6.38
N ILE A 111 -6.90 -1.60 -5.63
CA ILE A 111 -7.53 -0.50 -4.93
C ILE A 111 -7.29 -0.72 -3.46
N TYR A 112 -6.54 0.17 -2.84
CA TYR A 112 -6.11 0.02 -1.49
C TYR A 112 -6.95 0.87 -0.55
N SER A 113 -7.84 0.23 0.20
CA SER A 113 -8.71 0.96 1.11
C SER A 113 -7.89 1.46 2.29
N TRP A 114 -8.45 2.38 3.04
CA TRP A 114 -7.74 2.92 4.20
C TRP A 114 -7.49 1.81 5.22
N ALA A 115 -8.43 0.90 5.39
CA ALA A 115 -8.27 -0.19 6.33
C ALA A 115 -7.14 -1.13 5.87
N PHE A 116 -7.05 -1.36 4.58
CA PHE A 116 -6.02 -2.24 4.06
C PHE A 116 -4.65 -1.60 4.26
N LEU A 117 -4.53 -0.30 3.98
CA LEU A 117 -3.26 0.38 4.15
C LEU A 117 -2.85 0.40 5.62
N ARG A 118 -3.81 0.56 6.52
CA ARG A 118 -3.52 0.58 7.93
C ARG A 118 -3.04 -0.79 8.39
N ASP A 119 -3.72 -1.82 7.97
CA ASP A 119 -3.37 -3.16 8.36
C ASP A 119 -1.99 -3.51 7.82
N LEU A 120 -1.71 -3.13 6.59
CA LEU A 120 -0.45 -3.41 5.98
C LEU A 120 0.65 -2.66 6.73
N GLY A 121 0.40 -1.44 7.14
CA GLY A 121 1.39 -0.68 7.88
C GLY A 121 1.70 -1.29 9.22
N GLU A 122 0.67 -1.74 9.91
CA GLU A 122 0.88 -2.29 11.23
C GLU A 122 1.53 -3.66 11.17
N ASN A 123 1.38 -4.37 10.09
CA ASN A 123 1.91 -5.71 9.98
C ASN A 123 2.91 -5.88 8.87
N ALA A 124 3.58 -4.79 8.49
CA ALA A 124 4.45 -4.82 7.33
C ALA A 124 5.55 -5.85 7.44
N GLU A 125 6.19 -5.95 8.59
CA GLU A 125 7.24 -6.88 8.74
C GLU A 125 6.79 -8.30 8.62
N SER A 126 5.71 -8.68 9.26
CA SER A 126 5.25 -10.04 9.20
C SER A 126 4.71 -10.36 7.81
N ARG A 127 4.06 -9.38 7.18
CA ARG A 127 3.55 -9.62 5.86
C ARG A 127 4.67 -9.82 4.86
N PHE A 128 5.74 -9.07 5.01
CA PHE A 128 6.85 -9.20 4.10
C PHE A 128 7.59 -10.51 4.36
N ARG A 129 7.69 -10.94 5.60
CA ARG A 129 8.32 -12.18 5.92
C ARG A 129 7.53 -13.33 5.32
N ASP A 130 6.19 -13.29 5.41
CA ASP A 130 5.36 -14.31 4.82
C ASP A 130 5.56 -14.35 3.30
N TYR A 131 5.73 -13.20 2.69
CA TYR A 131 5.94 -13.11 1.26
C TYR A 131 7.28 -13.78 0.90
N LEU A 132 8.32 -13.53 1.69
CA LEU A 132 9.60 -14.13 1.41
C LEU A 132 9.54 -15.65 1.56
N ASP A 133 8.80 -16.13 2.54
CA ASP A 133 8.63 -17.55 2.73
C ASP A 133 7.90 -18.16 1.54
N ASP A 134 6.90 -17.48 1.03
CA ASP A 134 6.16 -17.98 -0.11
C ASP A 134 7.06 -18.02 -1.34
N LEU A 135 7.91 -17.04 -1.54
CA LEU A 135 8.80 -17.03 -2.66
C LEU A 135 9.71 -18.26 -2.60
N GLN A 136 10.25 -18.52 -1.44
CA GLN A 136 11.15 -19.61 -1.29
C GLN A 136 10.42 -20.92 -1.52
N ALA A 137 9.24 -21.08 -0.99
CA ALA A 137 8.48 -22.31 -1.14
C ALA A 137 8.13 -22.57 -2.60
N LYS A 138 8.02 -21.53 -3.41
CA LYS A 138 7.63 -21.69 -4.78
C LYS A 138 8.79 -21.54 -5.75
N GLY A 139 9.99 -21.48 -5.26
CA GLY A 139 11.16 -21.38 -6.11
C GLY A 139 11.29 -20.08 -6.84
N LEU A 140 10.73 -19.02 -6.30
CA LEU A 140 10.78 -17.72 -6.93
C LEU A 140 11.71 -16.81 -6.15
N ASP A 141 12.07 -15.68 -6.69
CA ASP A 141 12.86 -14.74 -5.92
C ASP A 141 12.49 -13.33 -6.28
N ARG A 142 12.99 -12.37 -5.56
CA ARG A 142 12.61 -10.99 -5.71
C ARG A 142 13.21 -10.35 -6.94
N ASP A 143 14.28 -10.88 -7.45
CA ASP A 143 14.99 -10.25 -8.53
C ASP A 143 14.67 -10.79 -9.90
N LYS A 144 14.13 -11.97 -10.01
CA LYS A 144 13.81 -12.46 -11.29
C LYS A 144 12.36 -12.67 -11.46
N PRO A 145 11.77 -12.32 -12.53
CA PRO A 145 10.36 -12.49 -12.76
C PRO A 145 10.03 -13.96 -12.73
N GLY A 146 8.89 -14.31 -12.26
CA GLY A 146 8.50 -15.69 -12.23
C GLY A 146 8.30 -16.26 -13.59
N MET A 147 8.41 -17.54 -13.69
CA MET A 147 8.24 -18.07 -14.94
C MET A 147 6.85 -18.36 -15.08
N ARG A 148 6.33 -18.35 -16.13
CA ARG A 148 5.05 -18.50 -16.29
C ARG A 148 4.73 -19.47 -16.97
#